data_e6aa4a63306b0b7fcb1ce1664dd46b92
#
_entry.id   e6aa4a63306b0b7fcb1ce1664dd46b92
#
_cell.length_a   1.000
_cell.length_b   1.000
_cell.length_c   1.000
_cell.angle_alpha   90.00
_cell.angle_beta   90.00
_cell.angle_gamma   90.00
#
_symmetry.space_group_name_H-M   'P 1'
#
loop_
_entity.id
_entity.type
_entity.pdbx_description
1 polymer ?
#
loop_
_entity_poly.entity_id
_entity_poly.type
_entity_poly.pdbx_seq_one_letter_code
_entity_poly.pdbx_strand_id
1 'polypeptide(L)'
;MGRRNRKMDPTERKITKIAREAGKFTVQAMKEEGIGTAEFDFIHLVRHHPGITQTEVREQLKIDKGAAARRAASLEAKGYLIRKPNPWDGRSQLLYATEKAESLKNSKAEIETFFYEWLLAELPEKEAESFCETLDKLYWKSKKERQNHFAELSKILREKADKTIKATAEGGSGDEG
;
A
#
# COMPACT_ATOMS: atom_id res chain seq x y z
N MET A 1 -30.95 -28.97 -1.00
CA MET A 1 -30.00 -27.93 -1.49
C MET A 1 -29.19 -27.44 -0.29
N GLY A 2 -28.06 -28.12 -0.01
CA GLY A 2 -27.22 -27.87 1.16
C GLY A 2 -26.38 -26.61 0.97
N ARG A 3 -26.66 -25.57 1.77
CA ARG A 3 -25.76 -24.40 1.89
C ARG A 3 -24.46 -24.88 2.48
N ARG A 4 -23.39 -24.94 1.65
CA ARG A 4 -22.02 -25.14 2.12
C ARG A 4 -21.74 -24.08 3.18
N ASN A 5 -21.56 -24.54 4.43
CA ASN A 5 -21.18 -23.69 5.57
C ASN A 5 -19.74 -23.21 5.33
N ARG A 6 -19.57 -22.21 4.45
CA ARG A 6 -18.31 -21.50 4.33
C ARG A 6 -18.11 -20.83 5.68
N LYS A 7 -17.10 -21.26 6.46
CA LYS A 7 -16.63 -20.46 7.60
C LYS A 7 -16.33 -19.08 7.04
N MET A 8 -17.25 -18.17 7.23
CA MET A 8 -17.12 -16.80 6.76
C MET A 8 -15.98 -16.15 7.54
N ASP A 9 -15.11 -15.40 6.86
CA ASP A 9 -14.13 -14.54 7.49
C ASP A 9 -14.84 -13.67 8.54
N PRO A 10 -14.49 -13.77 9.85
CA PRO A 10 -15.19 -13.05 10.92
C PRO A 10 -15.12 -11.53 10.75
N THR A 11 -14.12 -11.03 10.02
CA THR A 11 -13.97 -9.60 9.71
C THR A 11 -14.82 -9.17 8.50
N GLU A 12 -15.38 -10.11 7.73
CA GLU A 12 -16.06 -9.86 6.45
C GLU A 12 -15.23 -8.99 5.50
N ARG A 13 -13.91 -9.09 5.63
CA ARG A 13 -12.92 -8.27 4.91
C ARG A 13 -13.08 -6.76 5.20
N LYS A 14 -13.67 -6.37 6.32
CA LYS A 14 -13.91 -4.96 6.66
C LYS A 14 -12.59 -4.19 6.79
N ILE A 15 -11.56 -4.80 7.37
CA ILE A 15 -10.21 -4.19 7.44
C ILE A 15 -9.69 -3.81 6.05
N THR A 16 -9.77 -4.74 5.09
CA THR A 16 -9.37 -4.47 3.70
C THR A 16 -10.24 -3.42 3.02
N LYS A 17 -11.55 -3.42 3.30
CA LYS A 17 -12.47 -2.44 2.73
C LYS A 17 -12.17 -1.04 3.26
N ILE A 18 -11.98 -0.87 4.56
CA ILE A 18 -11.61 0.41 5.19
C ILE A 18 -10.29 0.93 4.61
N ALA A 19 -9.26 0.09 4.52
CA ALA A 19 -7.98 0.47 3.94
C ALA A 19 -8.10 0.94 2.47
N ARG A 20 -9.02 0.34 1.70
CA ARG A 20 -9.31 0.80 0.33
C ARG A 20 -9.99 2.16 0.29
N GLU A 21 -10.93 2.44 1.20
CA GLU A 21 -11.56 3.76 1.27
C GLU A 21 -10.57 4.83 1.72
N ALA A 22 -9.69 4.55 2.70
CA ALA A 22 -8.59 5.43 3.06
C ALA A 22 -7.71 5.77 1.85
N GLY A 23 -7.33 4.75 1.06
CA GLY A 23 -6.55 4.96 -0.16
C GLY A 23 -7.26 5.80 -1.22
N LYS A 24 -8.58 5.65 -1.41
CA LYS A 24 -9.37 6.49 -2.33
C LYS A 24 -9.39 7.95 -1.85
N PHE A 25 -9.64 8.15 -0.55
CA PHE A 25 -9.62 9.49 0.04
C PHE A 25 -8.25 10.15 -0.12
N THR A 26 -7.16 9.43 0.15
CA THR A 26 -5.79 9.92 -0.05
C THR A 26 -5.56 10.37 -1.50
N VAL A 27 -5.98 9.57 -2.48
CA VAL A 27 -5.85 9.92 -3.91
C VAL A 27 -6.63 11.19 -4.24
N GLN A 28 -7.85 11.34 -3.71
CA GLN A 28 -8.69 12.50 -3.96
C GLN A 28 -8.08 13.75 -3.31
N ALA A 29 -7.74 13.71 -2.03
CA ALA A 29 -7.18 14.84 -1.29
C ALA A 29 -5.87 15.34 -1.92
N MET A 30 -4.95 14.43 -2.26
CA MET A 30 -3.70 14.79 -2.93
C MET A 30 -3.94 15.43 -4.31
N LYS A 31 -4.95 14.98 -5.05
CA LYS A 31 -5.30 15.57 -6.34
C LYS A 31 -5.84 16.99 -6.18
N GLU A 32 -6.61 17.25 -5.15
CA GLU A 32 -7.12 18.60 -4.80
C GLU A 32 -5.96 19.56 -4.44
N GLU A 33 -4.90 19.05 -3.82
CA GLU A 33 -3.65 19.78 -3.57
C GLU A 33 -2.77 19.95 -4.83
N GLY A 34 -3.20 19.43 -5.98
CA GLY A 34 -2.51 19.58 -7.26
C GLY A 34 -1.36 18.62 -7.50
N ILE A 35 -1.17 17.59 -6.65
CA ILE A 35 -0.17 16.55 -6.86
C ILE A 35 -0.81 15.16 -6.81
N GLY A 36 -0.59 14.35 -7.85
CA GLY A 36 -1.07 12.97 -7.87
C GLY A 36 -0.19 12.03 -7.03
N THR A 37 -0.77 10.95 -6.50
CA THR A 37 -0.02 9.96 -5.70
C THR A 37 1.22 9.41 -6.43
N ALA A 38 1.14 9.23 -7.75
CA ALA A 38 2.26 8.77 -8.57
C ALA A 38 3.38 9.83 -8.72
N GLU A 39 3.04 11.11 -8.69
CA GLU A 39 4.00 12.22 -8.64
C GLU A 39 4.61 12.33 -7.25
N PHE A 40 3.78 12.16 -6.21
CA PHE A 40 4.25 12.10 -4.83
C PHE A 40 5.30 11.00 -4.63
N ASP A 41 5.01 9.77 -5.08
CA ASP A 41 5.97 8.66 -4.97
C ASP A 41 7.28 8.96 -5.71
N PHE A 42 7.20 9.65 -6.87
CA PHE A 42 8.37 10.06 -7.63
C PHE A 42 9.22 11.10 -6.87
N ILE A 43 8.60 12.18 -6.40
CA ILE A 43 9.33 13.24 -5.69
C ILE A 43 9.82 12.78 -4.31
N HIS A 44 9.08 11.90 -3.65
CA HIS A 44 9.51 11.26 -2.40
C HIS A 44 10.82 10.50 -2.60
N LEU A 45 10.92 9.69 -3.66
CA LEU A 45 12.15 8.98 -3.98
C LEU A 45 13.31 9.93 -4.27
N VAL A 46 13.08 10.99 -5.07
CA VAL A 46 14.12 12.00 -5.37
C VAL A 46 14.60 12.72 -4.11
N ARG A 47 13.71 13.01 -3.16
CA ARG A 47 14.09 13.63 -1.87
C ARG A 47 15.01 12.73 -1.05
N HIS A 48 14.78 11.43 -1.06
CA HIS A 48 15.63 10.46 -0.33
C HIS A 48 16.93 10.12 -1.07
N HIS A 49 17.00 10.41 -2.37
CA HIS A 49 18.17 10.14 -3.21
C HIS A 49 18.53 11.38 -4.06
N PRO A 50 19.00 12.48 -3.44
CA PRO A 50 19.38 13.68 -4.18
C PRO A 50 20.45 13.36 -5.23
N GLY A 51 20.24 13.81 -6.48
CA GLY A 51 21.15 13.50 -7.59
C GLY A 51 20.87 12.17 -8.28
N ILE A 52 19.76 11.50 -7.97
CA ILE A 52 19.32 10.31 -8.68
C ILE A 52 18.97 10.65 -10.14
N THR A 53 19.30 9.75 -11.07
CA THR A 53 18.93 9.89 -12.48
C THR A 53 17.47 9.44 -12.72
N GLN A 54 16.85 9.94 -13.79
CA GLN A 54 15.51 9.49 -14.17
C GLN A 54 15.44 7.99 -14.47
N THR A 55 16.56 7.40 -14.94
CA THR A 55 16.65 5.95 -15.18
C THR A 55 16.57 5.16 -13.88
N GLU A 56 17.34 5.56 -12.87
CA GLU A 56 17.30 4.91 -11.56
C GLU A 56 15.93 5.05 -10.88
N VAL A 57 15.29 6.23 -10.97
CA VAL A 57 13.93 6.42 -10.48
C VAL A 57 12.96 5.46 -11.17
N ARG A 58 13.06 5.32 -12.49
CA ARG A 58 12.23 4.39 -13.27
C ARG A 58 12.39 2.96 -12.78
N GLU A 59 13.61 2.53 -12.52
CA GLU A 59 13.93 1.18 -12.07
C GLU A 59 13.40 0.90 -10.66
N GLN A 60 13.60 1.84 -9.73
CA GLN A 60 13.14 1.69 -8.36
C GLN A 60 11.61 1.70 -8.25
N LEU A 61 10.93 2.58 -9.00
CA LEU A 61 9.47 2.66 -9.03
C LEU A 61 8.82 1.62 -9.96
N LYS A 62 9.60 0.85 -10.73
CA LYS A 62 9.15 -0.14 -11.71
C LYS A 62 8.13 0.44 -12.70
N ILE A 63 8.43 1.61 -13.24
CA ILE A 63 7.59 2.32 -14.21
C ILE A 63 8.27 2.38 -15.59
N ASP A 64 7.48 2.60 -16.64
CA ASP A 64 8.01 2.77 -17.99
C ASP A 64 8.71 4.13 -18.19
N LYS A 65 9.54 4.24 -19.24
CA LYS A 65 10.29 5.46 -19.57
C LYS A 65 9.40 6.68 -19.78
N GLY A 66 8.25 6.49 -20.45
CA GLY A 66 7.31 7.57 -20.73
C GLY A 66 6.64 8.08 -19.46
N ALA A 67 6.25 7.19 -18.55
CA ALA A 67 5.68 7.56 -17.26
C ALA A 67 6.68 8.34 -16.40
N ALA A 68 7.94 7.90 -16.34
CA ALA A 68 8.99 8.61 -15.62
C ALA A 68 9.21 10.02 -16.20
N ALA A 69 9.28 10.15 -17.53
CA ALA A 69 9.46 11.44 -18.19
C ALA A 69 8.29 12.40 -17.93
N ARG A 70 7.04 11.94 -18.06
CA ARG A 70 5.84 12.76 -17.80
C ARG A 70 5.78 13.23 -16.35
N ARG A 71 6.05 12.35 -15.37
CA ARG A 71 6.04 12.71 -13.95
C ARG A 71 7.14 13.73 -13.62
N ALA A 72 8.37 13.51 -14.11
CA ALA A 72 9.47 14.44 -13.90
C ALA A 72 9.17 15.82 -14.51
N ALA A 73 8.65 15.88 -15.74
CA ALA A 73 8.27 17.14 -16.38
C ALA A 73 7.14 17.87 -15.63
N SER A 74 6.12 17.14 -15.18
CA SER A 74 5.03 17.71 -14.39
C SER A 74 5.51 18.25 -13.05
N LEU A 75 6.34 17.52 -12.34
CA LEU A 75 6.93 17.96 -11.06
C LEU A 75 7.84 19.18 -11.23
N GLU A 76 8.60 19.24 -12.33
CA GLU A 76 9.43 20.39 -12.67
C GLU A 76 8.57 21.62 -12.98
N ALA A 77 7.51 21.48 -13.79
CA ALA A 77 6.57 22.54 -14.10
C ALA A 77 5.84 23.06 -12.84
N LYS A 78 5.57 22.21 -11.87
CA LYS A 78 4.96 22.55 -10.57
C LYS A 78 5.97 23.13 -9.57
N GLY A 79 7.26 23.13 -9.91
CA GLY A 79 8.33 23.67 -9.06
C GLY A 79 8.76 22.75 -7.91
N TYR A 80 8.44 21.46 -7.95
CA TYR A 80 8.86 20.48 -6.94
C TYR A 80 10.20 19.83 -7.26
N LEU A 81 10.63 19.86 -8.53
CA LEU A 81 11.82 19.17 -9.02
C LEU A 81 12.67 20.14 -9.86
N ILE A 82 13.99 20.00 -9.76
CA ILE A 82 14.95 20.63 -10.65
C ILE A 82 15.89 19.58 -11.23
N ARG A 83 16.43 19.89 -12.43
CA ARG A 83 17.43 19.06 -13.11
C ARG A 83 18.76 19.77 -13.14
N LYS A 84 19.84 19.02 -12.96
CA LYS A 84 21.20 19.51 -13.13
C LYS A 84 21.97 18.62 -14.11
N PRO A 85 22.91 19.16 -14.88
CA PRO A 85 23.78 18.34 -15.72
C PRO A 85 24.50 17.27 -14.88
N ASN A 86 24.61 16.07 -15.43
CA ASN A 86 25.41 15.02 -14.81
C ASN A 86 26.88 15.21 -15.25
N PRO A 87 27.81 15.51 -14.31
CA PRO A 87 29.20 15.77 -14.66
C PRO A 87 29.94 14.52 -15.15
N TRP A 88 29.40 13.33 -14.92
CA TRP A 88 30.01 12.05 -15.31
C TRP A 88 29.41 11.46 -16.58
N ASP A 89 28.21 11.93 -16.98
CA ASP A 89 27.53 11.47 -18.17
C ASP A 89 26.66 12.59 -18.76
N GLY A 90 27.17 13.24 -19.79
CA GLY A 90 26.52 14.36 -20.47
C GLY A 90 25.18 14.00 -21.17
N ARG A 91 24.80 12.72 -21.22
CA ARG A 91 23.51 12.24 -21.79
C ARG A 91 22.42 12.15 -20.73
N SER A 92 22.76 12.23 -19.46
CA SER A 92 21.82 12.12 -18.34
C SER A 92 21.77 13.41 -17.53
N GLN A 93 20.70 13.57 -16.76
CA GLN A 93 20.51 14.67 -15.82
C GLN A 93 20.26 14.11 -14.42
N LEU A 94 20.81 14.81 -13.44
CA LEU A 94 20.59 14.54 -12.03
C LEU A 94 19.34 15.27 -11.54
N LEU A 95 18.48 14.59 -10.80
CA LEU A 95 17.24 15.10 -10.26
C LEU A 95 17.42 15.49 -8.80
N TYR A 96 16.88 16.65 -8.44
CA TYR A 96 16.87 17.17 -7.08
C TYR A 96 15.49 17.68 -6.73
N ALA A 97 15.05 17.41 -5.52
CA ALA A 97 13.86 18.03 -4.97
C ALA A 97 14.17 19.50 -4.60
N THR A 98 13.18 20.36 -4.75
CA THR A 98 13.25 21.76 -4.32
C THR A 98 12.83 21.90 -2.85
N GLU A 99 13.03 23.07 -2.25
CA GLU A 99 12.50 23.39 -0.93
C GLU A 99 10.97 23.24 -0.87
N LYS A 100 10.27 23.61 -1.94
CA LYS A 100 8.81 23.40 -2.06
C LYS A 100 8.42 21.92 -1.87
N ALA A 101 9.25 20.97 -2.30
CA ALA A 101 8.97 19.56 -2.13
C ALA A 101 9.01 19.09 -0.67
N GLU A 102 9.63 19.86 0.24
CA GLU A 102 9.65 19.52 1.66
C GLU A 102 8.25 19.63 2.30
N SER A 103 7.38 20.53 1.78
CA SER A 103 6.00 20.63 2.24
C SER A 103 5.20 19.34 2.00
N LEU A 104 5.65 18.49 1.08
CA LEU A 104 5.00 17.19 0.79
C LEU A 104 5.51 16.05 1.68
N LYS A 105 6.42 16.30 2.60
CA LYS A 105 7.15 15.26 3.34
C LYS A 105 6.23 14.23 3.98
N ASN A 106 5.19 14.66 4.63
CA ASN A 106 4.28 13.81 5.38
C ASN A 106 2.83 13.84 4.83
N SER A 107 2.57 14.58 3.76
CA SER A 107 1.19 14.86 3.31
C SER A 107 0.34 13.59 3.13
N LYS A 108 0.90 12.53 2.56
CA LYS A 108 0.20 11.26 2.38
C LYS A 108 -0.14 10.58 3.73
N ALA A 109 0.81 10.55 4.66
CA ALA A 109 0.61 9.96 5.98
C ALA A 109 -0.36 10.81 6.82
N GLU A 110 -0.28 12.13 6.73
CA GLU A 110 -1.19 13.05 7.41
C GLU A 110 -2.63 12.93 6.92
N ILE A 111 -2.84 12.78 5.60
CA ILE A 111 -4.15 12.52 5.01
C ILE A 111 -4.72 11.18 5.49
N GLU A 112 -3.89 10.12 5.52
CA GLU A 112 -4.32 8.82 6.04
C GLU A 112 -4.63 8.88 7.53
N THR A 113 -3.82 9.58 8.32
CA THR A 113 -4.08 9.81 9.76
C THR A 113 -5.40 10.52 9.97
N PHE A 114 -5.66 11.61 9.26
CA PHE A 114 -6.93 12.33 9.31
C PHE A 114 -8.13 11.43 9.01
N PHE A 115 -8.02 10.57 7.99
CA PHE A 115 -9.10 9.62 7.66
C PHE A 115 -9.40 8.68 8.82
N TYR A 116 -8.38 8.12 9.46
CA TYR A 116 -8.56 7.20 10.58
C TYR A 116 -9.02 7.89 11.86
N GLU A 117 -8.55 9.09 12.14
CA GLU A 117 -9.04 9.91 13.25
C GLU A 117 -10.53 10.22 13.08
N TRP A 118 -10.94 10.66 11.89
CA TRP A 118 -12.35 10.89 11.56
C TRP A 118 -13.20 9.62 11.74
N LEU A 119 -12.70 8.47 11.27
CA LEU A 119 -13.42 7.20 11.39
C LEU A 119 -13.57 6.75 12.85
N LEU A 120 -12.52 6.93 13.66
CA LEU A 120 -12.53 6.55 15.08
C LEU A 120 -13.35 7.50 15.95
N ALA A 121 -13.58 8.73 15.53
CA ALA A 121 -14.42 9.70 16.25
C ALA A 121 -15.89 9.27 16.37
N GLU A 122 -16.34 8.27 15.58
CA GLU A 122 -17.67 7.67 15.73
C GLU A 122 -17.78 6.74 16.96
N LEU A 123 -16.65 6.37 17.57
CA LEU A 123 -16.61 5.47 18.72
C LEU A 123 -16.45 6.27 20.03
N PRO A 124 -17.02 5.79 21.14
CA PRO A 124 -16.64 6.29 22.46
C PRO A 124 -15.13 6.13 22.69
N GLU A 125 -14.50 7.09 23.36
CA GLU A 125 -13.03 7.16 23.55
C GLU A 125 -12.42 5.82 24.00
N LYS A 126 -12.99 5.18 25.03
CA LYS A 126 -12.51 3.90 25.55
C LYS A 126 -12.61 2.75 24.54
N GLU A 127 -13.62 2.78 23.67
CA GLU A 127 -13.78 1.77 22.62
C GLU A 127 -12.74 2.00 21.51
N ALA A 128 -12.49 3.25 21.12
CA ALA A 128 -11.45 3.61 20.16
C ALA A 128 -10.06 3.19 20.65
N GLU A 129 -9.72 3.47 21.91
CA GLU A 129 -8.47 3.04 22.54
C GLU A 129 -8.33 1.51 22.51
N SER A 130 -9.32 0.78 22.99
CA SER A 130 -9.32 -0.69 23.02
C SER A 130 -9.22 -1.31 21.63
N PHE A 131 -9.87 -0.70 20.66
CA PHE A 131 -9.77 -1.11 19.25
C PHE A 131 -8.35 -0.89 18.71
N CYS A 132 -7.75 0.28 18.96
CA CYS A 132 -6.38 0.57 18.53
C CYS A 132 -5.36 -0.39 19.14
N GLU A 133 -5.49 -0.72 20.43
CA GLU A 133 -4.63 -1.73 21.08
C GLU A 133 -4.79 -3.11 20.46
N THR A 134 -6.02 -3.49 20.12
CA THR A 134 -6.31 -4.77 19.48
C THR A 134 -5.73 -4.81 18.06
N LEU A 135 -5.90 -3.72 17.31
CA LEU A 135 -5.36 -3.59 15.96
C LEU A 135 -3.83 -3.65 15.96
N ASP A 136 -3.17 -3.02 16.94
CA ASP A 136 -1.71 -3.09 17.11
C ASP A 136 -1.24 -4.54 17.32
N LYS A 137 -1.89 -5.30 18.18
CA LYS A 137 -1.57 -6.73 18.40
C LYS A 137 -1.70 -7.53 17.10
N LEU A 138 -2.75 -7.29 16.31
CA LEU A 138 -2.95 -7.96 15.01
C LEU A 138 -1.91 -7.54 13.98
N TYR A 139 -1.56 -6.26 13.94
CA TYR A 139 -0.50 -5.73 13.07
C TYR A 139 0.84 -6.41 13.34
N TRP A 140 1.27 -6.46 14.61
CA TRP A 140 2.56 -7.07 14.98
C TRP A 140 2.58 -8.57 14.70
N LYS A 141 1.46 -9.28 14.95
CA LYS A 141 1.32 -10.69 14.56
C LYS A 141 1.52 -10.89 13.06
N SER A 142 0.85 -10.08 12.24
CA SER A 142 0.95 -10.15 10.78
C SER A 142 2.36 -9.81 10.29
N LYS A 143 3.00 -8.80 10.88
CA LYS A 143 4.36 -8.38 10.56
C LYS A 143 5.40 -9.46 10.88
N LYS A 144 5.27 -10.09 12.05
CA LYS A 144 6.13 -11.21 12.46
C LYS A 144 6.02 -12.38 11.47
N GLU A 145 4.80 -12.73 11.08
CA GLU A 145 4.57 -13.81 10.13
C GLU A 145 5.13 -13.49 8.74
N ARG A 146 5.04 -12.24 8.29
CA ARG A 146 5.70 -11.79 7.06
C ARG A 146 7.22 -11.93 7.14
N GLN A 147 7.84 -11.62 8.29
CA GLN A 147 9.28 -11.78 8.49
C GLN A 147 9.70 -13.26 8.41
N ASN A 148 8.81 -14.17 8.79
CA ASN A 148 8.95 -15.61 8.62
C ASN A 148 8.48 -16.13 7.24
N HIS A 149 8.40 -15.26 6.24
CA HIS A 149 7.96 -15.61 4.88
C HIS A 149 6.60 -16.33 4.83
N PHE A 150 5.70 -16.03 5.78
CA PHE A 150 4.37 -16.65 5.91
C PHE A 150 4.39 -18.17 6.06
N ALA A 151 5.43 -18.72 6.67
CA ALA A 151 5.66 -20.17 6.77
C ALA A 151 4.54 -20.91 7.53
N GLU A 152 4.12 -20.36 8.69
CA GLU A 152 3.04 -20.93 9.50
C GLU A 152 1.69 -20.87 8.77
N LEU A 153 1.35 -19.72 8.21
CA LEU A 153 0.10 -19.56 7.44
C LEU A 153 0.05 -20.47 6.23
N SER A 154 1.16 -20.61 5.51
CA SER A 154 1.27 -21.50 4.35
C SER A 154 1.08 -22.96 4.74
N LYS A 155 1.62 -23.38 5.89
CA LYS A 155 1.42 -24.74 6.44
C LYS A 155 -0.05 -24.98 6.76
N ILE A 156 -0.67 -24.08 7.53
CA ILE A 156 -2.09 -24.19 7.89
C ILE A 156 -3.00 -24.21 6.65
N LEU A 157 -2.69 -23.43 5.64
CA LEU A 157 -3.44 -23.38 4.40
C LEU A 157 -3.39 -24.72 3.64
N ARG A 158 -2.21 -25.33 3.56
CA ARG A 158 -2.02 -26.68 2.94
C ARG A 158 -2.80 -27.76 3.68
N GLU A 159 -2.66 -27.81 5.01
CA GLU A 159 -3.39 -28.79 5.85
C GLU A 159 -4.92 -28.65 5.71
N LYS A 160 -5.44 -27.43 5.55
CA LYS A 160 -6.86 -27.20 5.27
C LYS A 160 -7.27 -27.68 3.88
N ALA A 161 -6.43 -27.45 2.88
CA ALA A 161 -6.69 -27.92 1.51
C ALA A 161 -6.75 -29.45 1.46
N ASP A 162 -5.80 -30.15 2.09
CA ASP A 162 -5.73 -31.61 2.14
C ASP A 162 -6.95 -32.21 2.86
N LYS A 163 -7.39 -31.61 3.97
CA LYS A 163 -8.62 -32.03 4.66
C LYS A 163 -9.87 -31.86 3.80
N THR A 164 -9.93 -30.81 2.99
CA THR A 164 -11.07 -30.58 2.10
C THR A 164 -11.11 -31.59 0.97
N ILE A 165 -9.95 -31.95 0.40
CA ILE A 165 -9.85 -32.97 -0.67
C ILE A 165 -10.26 -34.33 -0.13
N LYS A 166 -9.77 -34.73 1.06
CA LYS A 166 -10.15 -36.01 1.69
C LYS A 166 -11.65 -36.10 1.98
N ALA A 167 -12.25 -35.04 2.53
CA ALA A 167 -13.68 -35.00 2.82
C ALA A 167 -14.57 -35.08 1.55
N THR A 168 -14.08 -34.57 0.41
CA THR A 168 -14.78 -34.72 -0.89
C THR A 168 -14.63 -36.10 -1.51
N ALA A 169 -13.49 -36.74 -1.29
CA ALA A 169 -13.25 -38.12 -1.78
C ALA A 169 -14.08 -39.17 -1.00
N GLU A 170 -14.24 -38.99 0.32
CA GLU A 170 -15.01 -39.90 1.17
C GLU A 170 -16.54 -39.74 1.02
N GLY A 171 -16.99 -38.53 0.62
CA GLY A 171 -18.42 -38.22 0.40
C GLY A 171 -18.96 -38.65 -0.99
N GLY A 172 -18.10 -39.13 -1.89
CA GLY A 172 -18.46 -39.50 -3.27
C GLY A 172 -18.76 -41.01 -3.48
N SER A 173 -18.60 -41.87 -2.47
CA SER A 173 -18.75 -43.32 -2.63
C SER A 173 -20.05 -43.91 -2.06
N GLY A 174 -21.07 -43.11 -1.88
CA GLY A 174 -22.31 -43.55 -1.23
C GLY A 174 -23.59 -43.28 -1.99
N ASP A 175 -23.63 -43.49 -3.33
CA ASP A 175 -24.90 -43.55 -4.06
C ASP A 175 -24.78 -44.31 -5.37
N GLU A 176 -24.54 -45.61 -5.25
CA GLU A 176 -24.84 -46.60 -6.27
C GLU A 176 -25.29 -47.88 -5.55
N GLY A 177 -26.59 -48.02 -5.38
CA GLY A 177 -27.26 -49.19 -4.86
C GLY A 177 -28.75 -49.15 -5.15
#